data_0a6001804edbbbfc6778e53d7b91e23f
#
_entry.id   0a6001804edbbbfc6778e53d7b91e23f
#
_cell.length_a   1.000
_cell.length_b   1.000
_cell.length_c   1.000
_cell.angle_alpha   90.00
_cell.angle_beta   90.00
_cell.angle_gamma   90.00
#
_symmetry.space_group_name_H-M   'P 1'
#
loop_
_entity.id
_entity.type
_entity.pdbx_description
1 polymer ?
#
loop_
_entity_poly.entity_id
_entity_poly.type
_entity_poly.pdbx_seq_one_letter_code
_entity_poly.pdbx_strand_id
1 'polypeptide(L)'
;MPGIEAIFTWEDVDQNGRRYTQAGQTYPEASPYDRLVIDRHVRFVGDVVAIVAGVDDRCVDKAMKLIKVEYEVLEPVLDFHTAKDNPILVHPEDNWESLCPVGADNKRNLCAHDECGSGDIDAVLANCDVVIDHVYHTKACQQAMMETFRTCCY
;
A
#
# COMPACT_ATOMS: atom_id res chain seq x y z
N MET A 1 -29.63 -4.81 -9.04
CA MET A 1 -30.09 -3.56 -9.71
C MET A 1 -29.96 -3.77 -11.20
N PRO A 2 -30.91 -3.36 -12.06
CA PRO A 2 -30.77 -3.52 -13.50
C PRO A 2 -29.50 -2.82 -14.00
N GLY A 3 -28.77 -3.50 -14.89
CA GLY A 3 -27.53 -2.99 -15.47
C GLY A 3 -26.27 -3.22 -14.63
N ILE A 4 -26.35 -3.87 -13.47
CA ILE A 4 -25.18 -4.32 -12.71
C ILE A 4 -24.97 -5.79 -12.97
N GLU A 5 -23.77 -6.13 -13.42
CA GLU A 5 -23.35 -7.48 -13.78
C GLU A 5 -22.68 -8.20 -12.61
N ALA A 6 -21.83 -7.49 -11.85
CA ALA A 6 -21.14 -8.05 -10.71
C ALA A 6 -20.76 -6.99 -9.67
N ILE A 7 -20.63 -7.42 -8.43
CA ILE A 7 -20.03 -6.65 -7.34
C ILE A 7 -19.04 -7.58 -6.65
N PHE A 8 -17.78 -7.16 -6.57
CA PHE A 8 -16.71 -7.90 -5.91
C PHE A 8 -16.36 -7.22 -4.61
N THR A 9 -16.15 -8.02 -3.58
CA THR A 9 -15.74 -7.62 -2.23
C THR A 9 -14.50 -8.39 -1.81
N TRP A 10 -14.04 -8.17 -0.60
CA TRP A 10 -12.92 -8.93 -0.03
C TRP A 10 -13.19 -10.46 -0.02
N GLU A 11 -14.44 -10.89 0.04
CA GLU A 11 -14.83 -12.31 0.02
C GLU A 11 -14.55 -12.98 -1.33
N ASP A 12 -14.43 -12.20 -2.41
CA ASP A 12 -14.22 -12.70 -3.77
C ASP A 12 -12.74 -12.79 -4.15
N VAL A 13 -11.85 -12.11 -3.42
CA VAL A 13 -10.44 -11.91 -3.81
C VAL A 13 -9.52 -13.03 -3.35
N ASP A 14 -9.88 -13.77 -2.32
CA ASP A 14 -9.08 -14.88 -1.78
C ASP A 14 -9.77 -16.25 -1.96
N GLN A 15 -10.35 -16.46 -3.13
CA GLN A 15 -10.97 -17.75 -3.44
C GLN A 15 -9.95 -18.76 -3.98
N ASN A 16 -10.03 -19.98 -3.50
CA ASN A 16 -9.22 -21.12 -3.94
C ASN A 16 -7.70 -20.96 -3.74
N GLY A 17 -7.26 -20.26 -2.72
CA GLY A 17 -5.85 -20.06 -2.40
C GLY A 17 -5.11 -19.15 -3.40
N ARG A 18 -5.83 -18.36 -4.18
CA ARG A 18 -5.25 -17.33 -5.05
C ARG A 18 -5.41 -15.97 -4.39
N ARG A 19 -4.28 -15.35 -4.11
CA ARG A 19 -4.23 -13.96 -3.64
C ARG A 19 -4.07 -13.03 -4.83
N TYR A 20 -5.02 -12.12 -5.02
CA TYR A 20 -4.91 -11.06 -6.02
C TYR A 20 -4.35 -9.81 -5.35
N THR A 21 -3.07 -9.55 -5.61
CA THR A 21 -2.36 -8.39 -5.07
C THR A 21 -2.32 -7.25 -6.09
N GLN A 22 -2.11 -6.04 -5.59
CA GLN A 22 -1.79 -4.91 -6.45
C GLN A 22 -0.39 -5.09 -7.04
N ALA A 23 -0.18 -4.61 -8.26
CA ALA A 23 1.13 -4.68 -8.89
C ALA A 23 2.13 -3.77 -8.17
N GLY A 24 3.31 -4.30 -7.89
CA GLY A 24 4.45 -3.53 -7.40
C GLY A 24 5.39 -3.15 -8.55
N GLN A 25 6.30 -2.23 -8.29
CA GLN A 25 7.36 -1.88 -9.21
C GLN A 25 8.48 -2.93 -9.11
N THR A 26 9.04 -3.33 -10.26
CA THR A 26 10.18 -4.26 -10.30
C THR A 26 11.46 -3.61 -10.82
N TYR A 27 11.35 -2.43 -11.42
CA TYR A 27 12.47 -1.67 -11.97
C TYR A 27 12.19 -0.16 -11.91
N PRO A 28 13.18 0.71 -11.65
CA PRO A 28 14.58 0.40 -11.28
C PRO A 28 14.73 -0.18 -9.88
N GLU A 29 13.84 0.19 -8.95
CA GLU A 29 13.81 -0.28 -7.57
C GLU A 29 12.63 -1.21 -7.35
N ALA A 30 12.86 -2.36 -6.76
CA ALA A 30 11.79 -3.26 -6.38
C ALA A 30 10.94 -2.62 -5.27
N SER A 31 9.62 -2.75 -5.37
CA SER A 31 8.69 -2.32 -4.32
C SER A 31 7.79 -3.48 -3.89
N PRO A 32 7.39 -3.56 -2.63
CA PRO A 32 6.47 -4.59 -2.19
C PRO A 32 5.12 -4.47 -2.90
N TYR A 33 4.54 -5.59 -3.29
CA TYR A 33 3.17 -5.71 -3.82
C TYR A 33 2.39 -6.72 -2.99
N ASP A 34 2.44 -6.50 -1.70
CA ASP A 34 1.84 -7.28 -0.63
C ASP A 34 0.35 -6.95 -0.41
N ARG A 35 -0.13 -5.81 -0.92
CA ARG A 35 -1.51 -5.38 -0.75
C ARG A 35 -2.44 -6.17 -1.66
N LEU A 36 -3.53 -6.67 -1.09
CA LEU A 36 -4.63 -7.24 -1.86
C LEU A 36 -5.34 -6.15 -2.69
N VAL A 37 -5.92 -6.53 -3.82
CA VAL A 37 -6.73 -5.61 -4.64
C VAL A 37 -7.93 -5.11 -3.86
N ILE A 38 -8.57 -5.99 -3.09
CA ILE A 38 -9.59 -5.66 -2.09
C ILE A 38 -9.23 -6.43 -0.83
N ASP A 39 -9.17 -5.75 0.31
CA ASP A 39 -8.88 -6.36 1.59
C ASP A 39 -10.03 -6.11 2.57
N ARG A 40 -10.22 -7.03 3.49
CA ARG A 40 -11.11 -6.84 4.63
C ARG A 40 -10.60 -5.75 5.57
N HIS A 41 -9.28 -5.66 5.74
CA HIS A 41 -8.61 -4.60 6.49
C HIS A 41 -8.24 -3.43 5.58
N VAL A 42 -9.02 -2.37 5.59
CA VAL A 42 -8.68 -1.11 4.92
C VAL A 42 -7.75 -0.30 5.81
N ARG A 43 -6.66 0.22 5.22
CA ARG A 43 -5.55 0.80 5.97
C ARG A 43 -5.39 2.31 5.80
N PHE A 44 -6.01 2.88 4.76
CA PHE A 44 -5.94 4.32 4.51
C PHE A 44 -7.16 4.78 3.70
N VAL A 45 -7.35 6.11 3.64
CA VAL A 45 -8.40 6.72 2.82
C VAL A 45 -8.06 6.56 1.34
N GLY A 46 -8.89 5.82 0.61
CA GLY A 46 -8.67 5.44 -0.79
C GLY A 46 -8.40 3.96 -1.00
N ASP A 47 -8.32 3.17 0.07
CA ASP A 47 -8.28 1.71 -0.05
C ASP A 47 -9.58 1.19 -0.67
N VAL A 48 -9.46 0.17 -1.53
CA VAL A 48 -10.60 -0.36 -2.29
C VAL A 48 -11.47 -1.22 -1.37
N VAL A 49 -12.76 -0.89 -1.29
CA VAL A 49 -13.75 -1.61 -0.48
C VAL A 49 -14.58 -2.56 -1.31
N ALA A 50 -14.92 -2.16 -2.54
CA ALA A 50 -15.67 -2.98 -3.49
C ALA A 50 -15.37 -2.54 -4.93
N ILE A 51 -15.55 -3.47 -5.87
CA ILE A 51 -15.49 -3.21 -7.31
C ILE A 51 -16.85 -3.52 -7.90
N VAL A 52 -17.42 -2.56 -8.61
CA VAL A 52 -18.73 -2.69 -9.26
C VAL A 52 -18.56 -2.76 -10.77
N ALA A 53 -19.08 -3.79 -11.39
CA ALA A 53 -19.14 -3.94 -12.83
C ALA A 53 -20.58 -3.81 -13.33
N GLY A 54 -20.77 -3.08 -14.41
CA GLY A 54 -22.08 -2.87 -15.01
C GLY A 54 -22.01 -2.48 -16.48
N VAL A 55 -23.17 -2.43 -17.11
CA VAL A 55 -23.31 -2.21 -18.57
C VAL A 55 -22.97 -0.79 -19.01
N ASP A 56 -23.10 0.19 -18.10
CA ASP A 56 -22.76 1.59 -18.34
C ASP A 56 -22.38 2.32 -17.05
N ASP A 57 -21.70 3.46 -17.19
CA ASP A 57 -21.23 4.30 -16.07
C ASP A 57 -22.38 4.79 -15.18
N ARG A 58 -23.57 5.06 -15.77
CA ARG A 58 -24.72 5.58 -15.00
C ARG A 58 -25.27 4.54 -14.03
N CYS A 59 -25.29 3.27 -14.46
CA CYS A 59 -25.72 2.17 -13.60
C CYS A 59 -24.70 1.95 -12.48
N VAL A 60 -23.41 1.96 -12.79
CA VAL A 60 -22.31 1.82 -11.84
C VAL A 60 -22.34 2.96 -10.80
N ASP A 61 -22.42 4.21 -11.23
CA ASP A 61 -22.50 5.38 -10.33
C ASP A 61 -23.69 5.32 -9.37
N LYS A 62 -24.83 4.86 -9.85
CA LYS A 62 -26.02 4.68 -8.99
C LYS A 62 -25.80 3.56 -7.98
N ALA A 63 -25.20 2.45 -8.40
CA ALA A 63 -24.92 1.33 -7.52
C ALA A 63 -23.91 1.71 -6.43
N MET A 64 -22.83 2.39 -6.79
CA MET A 64 -21.82 2.85 -5.81
C MET A 64 -22.43 3.73 -4.70
N LYS A 65 -23.37 4.60 -5.06
CA LYS A 65 -24.08 5.46 -4.08
C LYS A 65 -25.00 4.69 -3.13
N LEU A 66 -25.37 3.46 -3.47
CA LEU A 66 -26.21 2.60 -2.63
C LEU A 66 -25.40 1.70 -1.70
N ILE A 67 -24.11 1.55 -1.93
CA ILE A 67 -23.22 0.75 -1.08
C ILE A 67 -23.11 1.46 0.26
N LYS A 68 -23.41 0.73 1.32
CA LYS A 68 -23.22 1.17 2.71
C LYS A 68 -22.12 0.32 3.32
N VAL A 69 -21.16 0.97 3.95
CA VAL A 69 -20.04 0.30 4.59
C VAL A 69 -20.08 0.63 6.08
N GLU A 70 -20.04 -0.41 6.90
CA GLU A 70 -19.88 -0.29 8.34
C GLU A 70 -18.43 -0.66 8.69
N TYR A 71 -17.73 0.21 9.42
CA TYR A 71 -16.35 0.03 9.79
C TYR A 71 -16.21 -0.25 11.28
N GLU A 72 -15.43 -1.26 11.61
CA GLU A 72 -14.80 -1.35 12.91
C GLU A 72 -13.53 -0.49 12.87
N VAL A 73 -13.52 0.61 13.63
CA VAL A 73 -12.40 1.55 13.62
C VAL A 73 -11.30 1.02 14.53
N LEU A 74 -10.15 0.73 13.96
CA LEU A 74 -8.96 0.28 14.68
C LEU A 74 -8.09 1.46 15.09
N GLU A 75 -7.21 1.23 16.08
CA GLU A 75 -6.23 2.24 16.49
C GLU A 75 -5.22 2.51 15.35
N PRO A 76 -5.11 3.75 14.87
CA PRO A 76 -4.29 4.05 13.71
C PRO A 76 -2.82 4.27 14.07
N VAL A 77 -1.91 3.92 13.15
CA VAL A 77 -0.49 4.29 13.19
C VAL A 77 -0.28 5.37 12.12
N LEU A 78 -0.22 6.63 12.54
CA LEU A 78 -0.22 7.79 11.63
C LEU A 78 1.15 8.45 11.47
N ASP A 79 2.05 8.27 12.43
CA ASP A 79 3.38 8.86 12.41
C ASP A 79 4.41 7.79 12.02
N PHE A 80 5.02 7.94 10.85
CA PHE A 80 6.02 7.00 10.36
C PHE A 80 7.31 7.00 11.20
N HIS A 81 7.61 8.07 11.96
CA HIS A 81 8.76 8.11 12.84
C HIS A 81 8.60 7.18 14.05
N THR A 82 7.36 6.92 14.44
CA THR A 82 7.01 6.04 15.57
C THR A 82 6.37 4.73 15.14
N ALA A 83 6.25 4.51 13.83
CA ALA A 83 5.62 3.30 13.28
C ALA A 83 6.51 2.06 13.44
N LYS A 84 7.82 2.21 13.21
CA LYS A 84 8.77 1.11 13.36
C LYS A 84 8.79 0.62 14.80
N ASP A 85 8.71 -0.70 14.97
CA ASP A 85 8.68 -1.37 16.26
C ASP A 85 7.52 -0.94 17.19
N ASN A 86 6.44 -0.36 16.61
CA ASN A 86 5.22 -0.02 17.34
C ASN A 86 4.47 -1.30 17.74
N PRO A 87 3.88 -1.38 18.94
CA PRO A 87 3.09 -2.54 19.35
C PRO A 87 1.82 -2.74 18.53
N ILE A 88 1.30 -1.68 17.89
CA ILE A 88 0.18 -1.75 16.97
C ILE A 88 0.73 -2.05 15.57
N LEU A 89 0.36 -3.18 15.01
CA LEU A 89 0.83 -3.63 13.70
C LEU A 89 -0.15 -3.23 12.60
N VAL A 90 0.39 -2.63 11.54
CA VAL A 90 -0.39 -2.30 10.32
C VAL A 90 -0.76 -3.56 9.55
N HIS A 91 0.12 -4.55 9.54
CA HIS A 91 -0.09 -5.88 8.99
C HIS A 91 0.12 -6.94 10.08
N PRO A 92 -0.91 -7.24 10.91
CA PRO A 92 -0.78 -8.19 12.01
C PRO A 92 -0.79 -9.64 11.57
N GLU A 93 -1.14 -9.94 10.33
CA GLU A 93 -1.35 -11.28 9.80
C GLU A 93 -0.06 -12.12 9.87
N ASP A 94 -0.16 -13.35 10.38
CA ASP A 94 1.00 -14.25 10.47
C ASP A 94 1.42 -14.82 9.12
N ASN A 95 0.50 -14.83 8.15
CA ASN A 95 0.74 -15.26 6.78
C ASN A 95 1.03 -14.12 5.82
N TRP A 96 1.30 -12.91 6.35
CA TRP A 96 1.72 -11.79 5.53
C TRP A 96 3.09 -12.08 4.89
N GLU A 97 3.22 -11.75 3.62
CA GLU A 97 4.42 -11.96 2.85
C GLU A 97 4.62 -10.80 1.88
N SER A 98 5.82 -10.23 1.87
CA SER A 98 6.23 -9.33 0.79
C SER A 98 6.65 -10.16 -0.41
N LEU A 99 6.06 -9.89 -1.57
CA LEU A 99 6.35 -10.64 -2.80
C LEU A 99 7.65 -10.20 -3.48
N CYS A 100 8.40 -9.29 -2.88
CA CYS A 100 9.74 -8.93 -3.35
C CYS A 100 10.74 -8.83 -2.18
N PRO A 101 12.03 -9.11 -2.43
CA PRO A 101 13.05 -9.14 -1.39
C PRO A 101 13.57 -7.74 -1.05
N VAL A 102 12.75 -6.96 -0.36
CA VAL A 102 13.06 -5.57 0.03
C VAL A 102 13.38 -5.42 1.52
N GLY A 103 13.58 -6.53 2.24
CA GLY A 103 13.84 -6.48 3.68
C GLY A 103 12.64 -6.03 4.52
N ALA A 104 11.42 -6.29 4.04
CA ALA A 104 10.20 -5.97 4.77
C ALA A 104 10.00 -6.89 5.98
N ASP A 105 9.45 -6.35 7.08
CA ASP A 105 9.10 -7.09 8.29
C ASP A 105 7.81 -6.52 8.88
N ASN A 106 6.71 -7.21 8.70
CA ASN A 106 5.40 -6.77 9.17
C ASN A 106 5.29 -6.73 10.71
N LYS A 107 6.03 -7.58 11.40
CA LYS A 107 6.03 -7.61 12.89
C LYS A 107 6.76 -6.41 13.50
N ARG A 108 7.47 -5.66 12.67
CA ARG A 108 8.15 -4.41 13.03
C ARG A 108 7.56 -3.17 12.37
N ASN A 109 6.45 -3.31 11.63
CA ASN A 109 5.92 -2.26 10.74
C ASN A 109 6.97 -1.71 9.76
N LEU A 110 7.87 -2.57 9.29
CA LEU A 110 8.95 -2.21 8.38
C LEU A 110 8.59 -2.61 6.95
N CYS A 111 8.37 -1.63 6.08
CA CYS A 111 7.98 -1.88 4.69
C CYS A 111 9.15 -2.24 3.79
N ALA A 112 10.36 -1.76 4.10
CA ALA A 112 11.58 -2.09 3.40
C ALA A 112 12.80 -1.77 4.27
N HIS A 113 13.89 -2.48 4.06
CA HIS A 113 15.20 -2.20 4.66
C HIS A 113 16.29 -2.64 3.71
N ASP A 114 17.22 -1.75 3.44
CA ASP A 114 18.39 -2.03 2.64
C ASP A 114 19.61 -1.31 3.23
N GLU A 115 20.75 -1.95 3.15
CA GLU A 115 22.03 -1.40 3.61
C GLU A 115 23.07 -1.56 2.51
N CYS A 116 23.71 -0.48 2.15
CA CYS A 116 24.84 -0.51 1.24
C CYS A 116 25.97 0.36 1.77
N GLY A 117 27.19 -0.08 1.58
CA GLY A 117 28.36 0.66 2.03
C GLY A 117 29.64 0.10 1.42
N SER A 118 30.68 0.92 1.39
CA SER A 118 32.01 0.53 0.94
C SER A 118 33.05 1.27 1.75
N GLY A 119 34.06 0.53 2.24
CA GLY A 119 35.13 1.07 3.05
C GLY A 119 34.76 1.37 4.50
N ASP A 120 35.65 2.05 5.21
CA ASP A 120 35.45 2.48 6.59
C ASP A 120 34.95 3.94 6.62
N ILE A 121 33.63 4.09 6.67
CA ILE A 121 32.98 5.39 6.63
C ILE A 121 33.30 6.21 7.87
N ASP A 122 33.36 5.58 9.04
CA ASP A 122 33.63 6.26 10.30
C ASP A 122 35.04 6.85 10.32
N ALA A 123 36.02 6.11 9.80
CA ALA A 123 37.39 6.61 9.65
C ALA A 123 37.49 7.78 8.65
N VAL A 124 36.71 7.76 7.57
CA VAL A 124 36.62 8.88 6.62
C VAL A 124 36.04 10.10 7.29
N LEU A 125 34.89 9.98 7.96
CA LEU A 125 34.21 11.07 8.64
C LEU A 125 35.10 11.70 9.74
N ALA A 126 35.81 10.88 10.49
CA ALA A 126 36.74 11.35 11.53
C ALA A 126 37.93 12.20 10.98
N ASN A 127 38.26 12.08 9.69
CA ASN A 127 39.30 12.82 9.04
C ASN A 127 38.82 13.99 8.17
N CYS A 128 37.50 14.27 8.17
CA CYS A 128 36.95 15.40 7.45
C CYS A 128 37.11 16.70 8.23
N ASP A 129 37.45 17.82 7.56
CA ASP A 129 37.52 19.15 8.17
C ASP A 129 36.13 19.64 8.63
N VAL A 130 35.07 19.23 7.93
CA VAL A 130 33.69 19.58 8.23
C VAL A 130 32.79 18.38 7.99
N VAL A 131 31.97 18.05 9.00
CA VAL A 131 30.90 17.04 8.87
C VAL A 131 29.56 17.74 9.13
N ILE A 132 28.59 17.58 8.24
CA ILE A 132 27.25 18.12 8.41
C ILE A 132 26.29 16.94 8.54
N ASP A 133 25.59 16.87 9.67
CA ASP A 133 24.50 15.94 9.94
C ASP A 133 23.23 16.77 10.18
N HIS A 134 22.25 16.64 9.30
CA HIS A 134 21.01 17.42 9.39
C HIS A 134 19.81 16.69 8.82
N VAL A 135 18.65 16.90 9.41
CA VAL A 135 17.37 16.33 8.95
C VAL A 135 16.65 17.35 8.07
N TYR A 136 16.31 16.93 6.85
CA TYR A 136 15.58 17.75 5.88
C TYR A 136 14.18 17.21 5.71
N HIS A 137 13.18 18.10 5.66
CA HIS A 137 11.78 17.76 5.45
C HIS A 137 11.29 18.30 4.10
N THR A 138 10.73 17.41 3.29
CA THR A 138 10.00 17.79 2.08
C THR A 138 8.54 17.40 2.23
N LYS A 139 7.62 18.19 1.68
CA LYS A 139 6.20 17.82 1.66
C LYS A 139 5.97 16.74 0.61
N ALA A 140 5.08 15.80 0.92
CA ALA A 140 4.57 14.87 -0.05
C ALA A 140 3.81 15.63 -1.14
N CYS A 141 4.08 15.30 -2.41
CA CYS A 141 3.45 15.89 -3.56
C CYS A 141 2.73 14.83 -4.37
N GLN A 142 1.57 15.18 -4.93
CA GLN A 142 0.86 14.35 -5.90
C GLN A 142 1.03 14.97 -7.29
N GLN A 143 1.27 14.11 -8.29
CA GLN A 143 1.48 14.54 -9.67
C GLN A 143 0.24 15.25 -10.27
N ALA A 144 -0.95 14.98 -9.69
CA ALA A 144 -2.22 15.60 -10.10
C ALA A 144 -2.46 15.54 -11.61
N MET A 145 -2.29 14.36 -12.20
CA MET A 145 -2.50 14.14 -13.63
C MET A 145 -3.91 14.55 -14.05
N MET A 146 -4.02 15.29 -15.13
CA MET A 146 -5.32 15.70 -15.71
C MET A 146 -6.10 14.48 -16.22
N GLU A 147 -5.41 13.49 -16.75
CA GLU A 147 -5.98 12.21 -17.15
C GLU A 147 -6.08 11.29 -15.92
N THR A 148 -7.27 10.79 -15.65
CA THR A 148 -7.51 9.83 -14.58
C THR A 148 -7.04 8.43 -14.97
N PHE A 149 -6.80 7.55 -13.97
CA PHE A 149 -6.45 6.16 -14.21
C PHE A 149 -7.59 5.42 -14.91
N ARG A 150 -7.30 4.90 -16.11
CA ARG A 150 -8.25 4.14 -16.91
C ARG A 150 -7.54 2.99 -17.60
N THR A 151 -8.25 1.88 -17.80
CA THR A 151 -7.78 0.72 -18.56
C THR A 151 -8.89 0.26 -19.49
N CYS A 152 -8.53 -0.03 -20.73
CA CYS A 152 -9.42 -0.64 -21.70
C CYS A 152 -8.88 -2.02 -22.07
N CYS A 153 -9.71 -3.06 -21.95
CA CYS A 153 -9.37 -4.45 -22.29
C CYS A 153 -10.33 -4.97 -23.37
N TYR A 154 -9.83 -5.78 -24.31
CA TYR A 154 -10.61 -6.44 -25.35
C TYR A 154 -10.52 -7.95 -25.19
#